data_a16d511183feab89a1e9bead8b7f70c1
#
_entry.id   a16d511183feab89a1e9bead8b7f70c1
#
_cell.length_a   1.000
_cell.length_b   1.000
_cell.length_c   1.000
_cell.angle_alpha   90.00
_cell.angle_beta   90.00
_cell.angle_gamma   90.00
#
_symmetry.space_group_name_H-M   'P 1'
#
loop_
_entity.id
_entity.type
_entity.pdbx_description
1 polymer ?
#
loop_
_entity_poly.entity_id
_entity_poly.type
_entity_poly.pdbx_seq_one_letter_code
_entity_poly.pdbx_strand_id
1 'polypeptide(L)'
;MLHYKFHQSTKNSNDLIVLLHGFISDQSTFDEHIKTFTDEINVLTIDLPGHGFDQSSETSTWNFEFICQLLDDTLALFKAYRIFLHGYSMGGRIALYYALYGTCHLNGLILESSSPGIADEDDRIERIQIDQARAKVLEIAGLEIFVNDWEKLPLFQSQYNLNTETKRKIRQMRLQQNPVRLAKALRDYGTGQMPNLWPKISDIAIPTCIIVGSFDEKFIKIGYHMCDLIPETSLFEVKGSGHTVHVEEITEFDKIVLGFIFKEEQND
;
A
#
# COMPACT_ATOMS: atom_id res chain seq x y z
N MET A 1 -5.75 -15.04 -8.40
CA MET A 1 -6.33 -13.71 -8.70
C MET A 1 -6.89 -13.14 -7.41
N LEU A 2 -6.62 -11.87 -7.15
CA LEU A 2 -7.08 -11.14 -5.94
C LEU A 2 -8.54 -10.67 -6.07
N HIS A 3 -9.18 -10.40 -4.94
CA HIS A 3 -10.47 -9.72 -4.94
C HIS A 3 -10.28 -8.24 -5.29
N TYR A 4 -11.07 -7.71 -6.22
CA TYR A 4 -10.96 -6.33 -6.68
C TYR A 4 -12.30 -5.71 -7.02
N LYS A 5 -12.34 -4.37 -7.06
CA LYS A 5 -13.40 -3.58 -7.70
C LYS A 5 -12.81 -2.70 -8.79
N PHE A 6 -13.44 -2.74 -9.95
CA PHE A 6 -13.10 -1.86 -11.07
C PHE A 6 -14.13 -0.72 -11.15
N HIS A 7 -13.63 0.51 -11.20
CA HIS A 7 -14.41 1.72 -11.33
C HIS A 7 -14.02 2.40 -12.62
N GLN A 8 -14.94 2.39 -13.59
CA GLN A 8 -14.69 2.97 -14.91
C GLN A 8 -14.67 4.50 -14.84
N SER A 9 -13.75 5.12 -15.56
CA SER A 9 -13.72 6.58 -15.73
C SER A 9 -14.97 7.08 -16.44
N THR A 10 -15.39 8.29 -16.08
CA THR A 10 -16.42 9.04 -16.80
C THR A 10 -15.90 9.58 -18.14
N LYS A 11 -14.57 9.66 -18.32
CA LYS A 11 -13.89 9.96 -19.56
C LYS A 11 -13.43 8.65 -20.24
N ASN A 12 -13.19 8.70 -21.53
CA ASN A 12 -12.63 7.55 -22.26
C ASN A 12 -11.11 7.52 -22.06
N SER A 13 -10.67 7.21 -20.82
CA SER A 13 -9.25 7.14 -20.45
C SER A 13 -8.68 5.74 -20.66
N ASN A 14 -7.43 5.66 -21.13
CA ASN A 14 -6.65 4.43 -21.18
C ASN A 14 -5.82 4.22 -19.91
N ASP A 15 -5.79 5.18 -18.98
CA ASP A 15 -5.05 5.06 -17.73
C ASP A 15 -5.85 4.31 -16.68
N LEU A 16 -5.16 3.47 -15.93
CA LEU A 16 -5.68 2.70 -14.81
C LEU A 16 -4.76 2.85 -13.61
N ILE A 17 -5.28 3.46 -12.54
CA ILE A 17 -4.61 3.39 -11.25
C ILE A 17 -5.07 2.14 -10.49
N VAL A 18 -4.11 1.37 -9.99
CA VAL A 18 -4.32 0.20 -9.13
C VAL A 18 -3.91 0.56 -7.72
N LEU A 19 -4.81 0.41 -6.74
CA LEU A 19 -4.63 0.86 -5.37
C LEU A 19 -4.51 -0.32 -4.41
N LEU A 20 -3.35 -0.44 -3.74
CA LEU A 20 -3.05 -1.46 -2.73
C LEU A 20 -3.02 -0.85 -1.33
N HIS A 21 -3.88 -1.33 -0.44
CA HIS A 21 -4.06 -0.83 0.92
C HIS A 21 -2.94 -1.29 1.90
N GLY A 22 -2.93 -0.71 3.10
CA GLY A 22 -2.04 -1.08 4.21
C GLY A 22 -2.57 -2.24 5.07
N PHE A 23 -1.78 -2.63 6.10
CA PHE A 23 -2.18 -3.67 7.05
C PHE A 23 -3.39 -3.24 7.88
N ILE A 24 -4.28 -4.20 8.20
CA ILE A 24 -5.55 -4.00 8.94
C ILE A 24 -6.48 -2.99 8.28
N SER A 25 -6.44 -2.95 6.94
CA SER A 25 -7.26 -2.12 6.07
C SER A 25 -7.82 -3.00 4.95
N ASP A 26 -8.58 -2.41 4.06
CA ASP A 26 -9.08 -3.03 2.83
C ASP A 26 -9.25 -1.99 1.72
N GLN A 27 -9.77 -2.40 0.57
CA GLN A 27 -9.96 -1.51 -0.57
C GLN A 27 -10.83 -0.29 -0.28
N SER A 28 -11.71 -0.33 0.73
CA SER A 28 -12.61 0.79 1.08
C SER A 28 -11.87 2.01 1.67
N THR A 29 -10.59 1.86 2.06
CA THR A 29 -9.76 3.00 2.48
C THR A 29 -9.65 4.07 1.39
N PHE A 30 -9.86 3.69 0.13
CA PHE A 30 -9.77 4.58 -1.03
C PHE A 30 -11.12 5.12 -1.51
N ASP A 31 -12.24 4.83 -0.83
CA ASP A 31 -13.59 5.21 -1.28
C ASP A 31 -13.76 6.73 -1.51
N GLU A 32 -13.11 7.56 -0.69
CA GLU A 32 -13.17 9.02 -0.80
C GLU A 32 -12.45 9.56 -2.07
N HIS A 33 -11.55 8.77 -2.68
CA HIS A 33 -10.78 9.12 -3.87
C HIS A 33 -11.47 8.70 -5.17
N ILE A 34 -12.35 7.67 -5.10
CA ILE A 34 -12.93 7.03 -6.28
C ILE A 34 -13.58 8.05 -7.21
N LYS A 35 -14.35 8.99 -6.66
CA LYS A 35 -15.04 9.99 -7.49
C LYS A 35 -14.03 10.89 -8.20
N THR A 36 -13.07 11.44 -7.48
CA THR A 36 -12.06 12.35 -8.06
C THR A 36 -11.26 11.65 -9.15
N PHE A 37 -10.82 10.41 -8.89
CA PHE A 37 -10.05 9.66 -9.88
C PHE A 37 -10.90 9.24 -11.07
N THR A 38 -12.14 8.77 -10.88
CA THR A 38 -13.00 8.35 -12.00
C THR A 38 -13.51 9.49 -12.84
N ASP A 39 -13.48 10.73 -12.37
CA ASP A 39 -13.70 11.90 -13.20
C ASP A 39 -12.60 12.09 -14.27
N GLU A 40 -11.45 11.38 -14.13
CA GLU A 40 -10.28 11.51 -15.02
C GLU A 40 -9.79 10.16 -15.59
N ILE A 41 -9.57 9.15 -14.76
CA ILE A 41 -8.92 7.86 -15.08
C ILE A 41 -9.71 6.68 -14.52
N ASN A 42 -9.39 5.45 -14.98
CA ASN A 42 -9.97 4.25 -14.39
C ASN A 42 -9.29 3.91 -13.05
N VAL A 43 -10.03 3.26 -12.15
CA VAL A 43 -9.52 2.87 -10.82
C VAL A 43 -9.76 1.38 -10.58
N LEU A 44 -8.75 0.70 -10.06
CA LEU A 44 -8.83 -0.69 -9.58
C LEU A 44 -8.41 -0.72 -8.11
N THR A 45 -9.33 -1.01 -7.22
CA THR A 45 -9.03 -1.21 -5.81
C THR A 45 -8.94 -2.70 -5.50
N ILE A 46 -7.95 -3.13 -4.72
CA ILE A 46 -7.63 -4.55 -4.48
C ILE A 46 -7.59 -4.83 -2.99
N ASP A 47 -8.23 -5.95 -2.57
CA ASP A 47 -8.03 -6.55 -1.25
C ASP A 47 -6.85 -7.52 -1.29
N LEU A 48 -5.85 -7.27 -0.45
CA LEU A 48 -4.65 -8.09 -0.32
C LEU A 48 -4.92 -9.35 0.52
N PRO A 49 -4.14 -10.44 0.37
CA PRO A 49 -4.36 -11.68 1.11
C PRO A 49 -4.55 -11.47 2.61
N GLY A 50 -5.64 -12.01 3.12
CA GLY A 50 -6.02 -11.91 4.54
C GLY A 50 -6.81 -10.67 4.94
N HIS A 51 -7.14 -9.77 4.01
CA HIS A 51 -7.84 -8.52 4.26
C HIS A 51 -9.12 -8.41 3.43
N GLY A 52 -10.07 -7.62 3.93
CA GLY A 52 -11.32 -7.32 3.22
C GLY A 52 -12.07 -8.59 2.79
N PHE A 53 -12.40 -8.67 1.51
CA PHE A 53 -13.10 -9.80 0.91
C PHE A 53 -12.16 -10.80 0.21
N ASP A 54 -10.84 -10.74 0.48
CA ASP A 54 -9.89 -11.70 -0.06
C ASP A 54 -10.28 -13.14 0.27
N GLN A 55 -10.16 -14.03 -0.73
CA GLN A 55 -10.49 -15.45 -0.64
C GLN A 55 -9.27 -16.36 -0.89
N SER A 56 -8.07 -15.85 -0.75
CA SER A 56 -6.84 -16.64 -0.86
C SER A 56 -6.87 -17.81 0.13
N SER A 57 -6.48 -18.99 -0.36
CA SER A 57 -6.51 -20.21 0.46
C SER A 57 -5.62 -20.09 1.68
N GLU A 58 -6.14 -20.41 2.85
CA GLU A 58 -5.40 -20.41 4.11
C GLU A 58 -4.35 -21.53 4.19
N THR A 59 -4.45 -22.53 3.33
CA THR A 59 -3.45 -23.62 3.23
C THR A 59 -2.24 -23.23 2.41
N SER A 60 -2.30 -22.14 1.64
CA SER A 60 -1.17 -21.57 0.91
C SER A 60 -0.34 -20.66 1.81
N THR A 61 0.97 -20.62 1.59
CA THR A 61 1.83 -19.59 2.19
C THR A 61 1.69 -18.30 1.37
N TRP A 62 1.33 -17.20 2.02
CA TRP A 62 1.14 -15.91 1.36
C TRP A 62 2.45 -15.09 1.35
N ASN A 63 3.51 -15.64 0.77
CA ASN A 63 4.76 -14.91 0.63
C ASN A 63 4.68 -13.88 -0.50
N PHE A 64 5.71 -13.04 -0.64
CA PHE A 64 5.76 -11.98 -1.66
C PHE A 64 5.67 -12.53 -3.08
N GLU A 65 6.27 -13.68 -3.36
CA GLU A 65 6.20 -14.36 -4.66
C GLU A 65 4.77 -14.81 -4.98
N PHE A 66 4.07 -15.43 -4.03
CA PHE A 66 2.67 -15.83 -4.19
C PHE A 66 1.77 -14.61 -4.44
N ILE A 67 1.95 -13.50 -3.69
CA ILE A 67 1.16 -12.29 -3.88
C ILE A 67 1.46 -11.65 -5.24
N CYS A 68 2.73 -11.65 -5.66
CA CYS A 68 3.14 -11.17 -6.98
C CYS A 68 2.43 -11.95 -8.09
N GLN A 69 2.37 -13.28 -8.01
CA GLN A 69 1.65 -14.11 -8.97
C GLN A 69 0.14 -13.81 -8.98
N LEU A 70 -0.49 -13.59 -7.81
CA LEU A 70 -1.90 -13.22 -7.76
C LEU A 70 -2.16 -11.83 -8.37
N LEU A 71 -1.23 -10.90 -8.22
CA LEU A 71 -1.27 -9.59 -8.89
C LEU A 71 -1.13 -9.75 -10.40
N ASP A 72 -0.18 -10.56 -10.89
CA ASP A 72 -0.04 -10.87 -12.31
C ASP A 72 -1.34 -11.40 -12.90
N ASP A 73 -1.95 -12.41 -12.25
CA ASP A 73 -3.22 -12.99 -12.68
C ASP A 73 -4.37 -11.95 -12.71
N THR A 74 -4.30 -10.96 -11.81
CA THR A 74 -5.33 -9.90 -11.73
C THR A 74 -5.08 -8.84 -12.79
N LEU A 75 -3.85 -8.31 -12.90
CA LEU A 75 -3.50 -7.24 -13.82
C LEU A 75 -3.52 -7.68 -15.28
N ALA A 76 -3.31 -8.98 -15.56
CA ALA A 76 -3.45 -9.54 -16.90
C ALA A 76 -4.83 -9.29 -17.53
N LEU A 77 -5.89 -9.12 -16.72
CA LEU A 77 -7.22 -8.74 -17.19
C LEU A 77 -7.29 -7.30 -17.70
N PHE A 78 -6.34 -6.45 -17.27
CA PHE A 78 -6.31 -5.03 -17.54
C PHE A 78 -5.13 -4.59 -18.41
N LYS A 79 -4.46 -5.52 -19.08
CA LYS A 79 -3.26 -5.27 -19.93
C LYS A 79 -3.48 -4.30 -21.10
N ALA A 80 -4.73 -3.98 -21.43
CA ALA A 80 -5.07 -2.99 -22.45
C ALA A 80 -4.95 -1.55 -21.95
N TYR A 81 -4.84 -1.36 -20.63
CA TYR A 81 -4.67 -0.04 -19.98
C TYR A 81 -3.20 0.26 -19.74
N ARG A 82 -2.88 1.55 -19.62
CA ARG A 82 -1.63 2.03 -19.02
C ARG A 82 -1.78 1.92 -17.51
N ILE A 83 -0.98 1.06 -16.88
CA ILE A 83 -1.14 0.69 -15.47
C ILE A 83 -0.19 1.50 -14.60
N PHE A 84 -0.74 2.24 -13.63
CA PHE A 84 -0.04 2.91 -12.55
C PHE A 84 -0.34 2.19 -11.24
N LEU A 85 0.69 1.65 -10.59
CA LEU A 85 0.53 0.87 -9.37
C LEU A 85 0.83 1.73 -8.15
N HIS A 86 -0.20 2.03 -7.35
CA HIS A 86 -0.06 2.66 -6.04
C HIS A 86 -0.06 1.61 -4.94
N GLY A 87 0.80 1.82 -3.94
CA GLY A 87 0.77 1.03 -2.73
C GLY A 87 1.04 1.85 -1.48
N TYR A 88 0.15 1.73 -0.50
CA TYR A 88 0.29 2.34 0.82
C TYR A 88 0.92 1.36 1.81
N SER A 89 2.01 1.74 2.47
CA SER A 89 2.65 1.02 3.58
C SER A 89 2.92 -0.47 3.25
N MET A 90 2.13 -1.41 3.74
CA MET A 90 2.20 -2.83 3.36
C MET A 90 1.97 -3.02 1.85
N GLY A 91 0.95 -2.37 1.28
CA GLY A 91 0.68 -2.38 -0.16
C GLY A 91 1.85 -1.81 -0.96
N GLY A 92 2.54 -0.79 -0.44
CA GLY A 92 3.73 -0.22 -1.08
C GLY A 92 4.92 -1.18 -1.09
N ARG A 93 5.09 -2.01 -0.06
CA ARG A 93 6.10 -3.07 -0.04
C ARG A 93 5.82 -4.14 -1.12
N ILE A 94 4.54 -4.47 -1.28
CA ILE A 94 4.08 -5.38 -2.34
C ILE A 94 4.27 -4.74 -3.73
N ALA A 95 3.93 -3.46 -3.87
CA ALA A 95 4.12 -2.72 -5.13
C ALA A 95 5.61 -2.61 -5.53
N LEU A 96 6.52 -2.38 -4.57
CA LEU A 96 7.97 -2.41 -4.80
C LEU A 96 8.46 -3.79 -5.28
N TYR A 97 8.00 -4.85 -4.60
CA TYR A 97 8.32 -6.22 -5.01
C TYR A 97 7.79 -6.52 -6.41
N TYR A 98 6.56 -6.10 -6.69
CA TYR A 98 5.94 -6.30 -8.00
C TYR A 98 6.65 -5.53 -9.12
N ALA A 99 7.08 -4.30 -8.87
CA ALA A 99 7.84 -3.51 -9.85
C ALA A 99 9.16 -4.17 -10.28
N LEU A 100 9.75 -5.02 -9.40
CA LEU A 100 11.00 -5.75 -9.69
C LEU A 100 10.76 -7.14 -10.31
N TYR A 101 9.66 -7.81 -9.97
CA TYR A 101 9.47 -9.24 -10.27
C TYR A 101 8.14 -9.57 -10.95
N GLY A 102 7.21 -8.62 -11.06
CA GLY A 102 5.95 -8.78 -11.77
C GLY A 102 6.14 -8.88 -13.29
N THR A 103 5.20 -9.49 -13.95
CA THR A 103 5.27 -9.73 -15.41
C THR A 103 4.44 -8.75 -16.24
N CYS A 104 3.40 -8.12 -15.64
CA CYS A 104 2.65 -7.08 -16.32
C CYS A 104 3.43 -5.76 -16.34
N HIS A 105 3.46 -5.13 -17.50
CA HIS A 105 4.09 -3.83 -17.67
C HIS A 105 3.38 -2.76 -16.81
N LEU A 106 4.17 -1.99 -16.06
CA LEU A 106 3.72 -0.81 -15.32
C LEU A 106 4.21 0.47 -16.04
N ASN A 107 3.34 1.47 -16.13
CA ASN A 107 3.68 2.80 -16.66
C ASN A 107 4.15 3.76 -15.56
N GLY A 108 3.91 3.41 -14.30
CA GLY A 108 4.44 4.16 -13.16
C GLY A 108 4.19 3.47 -11.83
N LEU A 109 4.99 3.82 -10.83
CA LEU A 109 4.93 3.30 -9.46
C LEU A 109 4.69 4.45 -8.50
N ILE A 110 3.71 4.32 -7.61
CA ILE A 110 3.40 5.31 -6.59
C ILE A 110 3.50 4.64 -5.22
N LEU A 111 4.41 5.12 -4.38
CA LEU A 111 4.72 4.55 -3.08
C LEU A 111 4.36 5.51 -1.96
N GLU A 112 3.35 5.17 -1.18
CA GLU A 112 2.95 5.96 -0.03
C GLU A 112 3.48 5.32 1.25
N SER A 113 4.34 6.06 1.99
CA SER A 113 4.85 5.68 3.32
C SER A 113 5.36 4.23 3.38
N SER A 114 6.21 3.84 2.43
CA SER A 114 6.68 2.47 2.24
C SER A 114 8.21 2.35 2.26
N SER A 115 8.72 1.13 2.28
CA SER A 115 10.16 0.83 2.33
C SER A 115 10.53 -0.41 1.53
N PRO A 116 11.77 -0.52 1.03
CA PRO A 116 12.31 -1.70 0.35
C PRO A 116 12.64 -2.88 1.30
N GLY A 117 12.08 -2.90 2.50
CA GLY A 117 12.37 -3.91 3.50
C GLY A 117 13.41 -3.47 4.53
N ILE A 118 13.81 -4.39 5.39
CA ILE A 118 14.81 -4.19 6.46
C ILE A 118 16.15 -4.73 5.96
N ALA A 119 17.16 -3.87 5.91
CA ALA A 119 18.49 -4.22 5.40
C ALA A 119 19.32 -4.99 6.41
N ASP A 120 19.25 -4.62 7.70
CA ASP A 120 19.97 -5.26 8.77
C ASP A 120 19.26 -6.57 9.19
N GLU A 121 20.03 -7.64 9.32
CA GLU A 121 19.49 -8.97 9.61
C GLU A 121 18.99 -9.09 11.05
N ASP A 122 19.65 -8.48 12.01
CA ASP A 122 19.23 -8.51 13.42
C ASP A 122 17.94 -7.73 13.62
N ASP A 123 17.83 -6.54 13.01
CA ASP A 123 16.60 -5.74 12.98
C ASP A 123 15.45 -6.49 12.28
N ARG A 124 15.75 -7.26 11.24
CA ARG A 124 14.78 -8.10 10.53
C ARG A 124 14.26 -9.23 11.40
N ILE A 125 15.15 -9.92 12.10
CA ILE A 125 14.81 -10.99 13.05
C ILE A 125 13.96 -10.44 14.19
N GLU A 126 14.34 -9.31 14.78
CA GLU A 126 13.53 -8.63 15.80
C GLU A 126 12.14 -8.31 15.28
N ARG A 127 12.06 -7.78 14.06
CA ARG A 127 10.78 -7.47 13.47
C ARG A 127 9.90 -8.70 13.22
N ILE A 128 10.46 -9.83 12.83
CA ILE A 128 9.72 -11.11 12.73
C ILE A 128 9.13 -11.48 14.09
N GLN A 129 9.89 -11.35 15.17
CA GLN A 129 9.40 -11.64 16.53
C GLN A 129 8.26 -10.71 16.94
N ILE A 130 8.35 -9.42 16.62
CA ILE A 130 7.28 -8.44 16.86
C ILE A 130 6.02 -8.81 16.07
N ASP A 131 6.15 -9.14 14.78
CA ASP A 131 5.01 -9.51 13.94
C ASP A 131 4.36 -10.83 14.41
N GLN A 132 5.15 -11.81 14.88
CA GLN A 132 4.65 -13.03 15.50
C GLN A 132 3.91 -12.76 16.83
N ALA A 133 4.42 -11.86 17.67
CA ALA A 133 3.76 -11.47 18.91
C ALA A 133 2.42 -10.79 18.63
N ARG A 134 2.36 -9.89 17.64
CA ARG A 134 1.14 -9.25 17.17
C ARG A 134 0.12 -10.25 16.63
N ALA A 135 0.57 -11.24 15.86
CA ALA A 135 -0.27 -12.32 15.38
C ALA A 135 -0.89 -13.12 16.53
N LYS A 136 -0.12 -13.41 17.59
CA LYS A 136 -0.66 -14.07 18.80
C LYS A 136 -1.71 -13.21 19.52
N VAL A 137 -1.53 -11.90 19.58
CA VAL A 137 -2.55 -10.99 20.17
C VAL A 137 -3.86 -11.10 19.39
N LEU A 138 -3.82 -11.08 18.05
CA LEU A 138 -4.99 -11.26 17.20
C LEU A 138 -5.72 -12.59 17.47
N GLU A 139 -4.98 -13.69 17.65
CA GLU A 139 -5.55 -15.01 17.85
C GLU A 139 -6.09 -15.24 19.27
N ILE A 140 -5.44 -14.69 20.29
CA ILE A 140 -5.74 -14.99 21.71
C ILE A 140 -6.65 -13.91 22.31
N ALA A 141 -6.32 -12.63 22.09
CA ALA A 141 -7.02 -11.51 22.68
C ALA A 141 -8.11 -10.92 21.77
N GLY A 142 -8.05 -11.25 20.48
CA GLY A 142 -9.03 -10.84 19.48
C GLY A 142 -8.77 -9.48 18.86
N LEU A 143 -9.59 -9.17 17.87
CA LEU A 143 -9.40 -8.02 16.98
C LEU A 143 -9.56 -6.68 17.71
N GLU A 144 -10.52 -6.55 18.61
CA GLU A 144 -10.78 -5.27 19.28
C GLU A 144 -9.62 -4.84 20.17
N ILE A 145 -9.03 -5.76 20.93
CA ILE A 145 -7.86 -5.47 21.76
C ILE A 145 -6.68 -5.09 20.87
N PHE A 146 -6.47 -5.84 19.80
CA PHE A 146 -5.43 -5.52 18.82
C PHE A 146 -5.60 -4.12 18.21
N VAL A 147 -6.81 -3.76 17.77
CA VAL A 147 -7.12 -2.44 17.19
C VAL A 147 -6.87 -1.33 18.20
N ASN A 148 -7.28 -1.52 19.47
CA ASN A 148 -7.06 -0.54 20.54
C ASN A 148 -5.57 -0.22 20.75
N ASP A 149 -4.69 -1.22 20.62
CA ASP A 149 -3.24 -1.02 20.77
C ASP A 149 -2.61 -0.54 19.45
N TRP A 150 -3.11 -1.00 18.30
CA TRP A 150 -2.65 -0.57 17.00
C TRP A 150 -2.84 0.92 16.76
N GLU A 151 -4.00 1.46 17.15
CA GLU A 151 -4.34 2.89 16.99
C GLU A 151 -3.47 3.81 17.85
N LYS A 152 -2.84 3.31 18.90
CA LYS A 152 -1.94 4.06 19.79
C LYS A 152 -0.48 4.09 19.30
N LEU A 153 -0.15 3.34 18.25
CA LEU A 153 1.22 3.36 17.73
C LEU A 153 1.62 4.78 17.32
N PRO A 154 2.86 5.21 17.60
CA PRO A 154 3.35 6.54 17.23
C PRO A 154 3.13 6.87 15.74
N LEU A 155 3.15 5.85 14.90
CA LEU A 155 2.88 5.93 13.47
C LEU A 155 1.53 6.55 13.11
N PHE A 156 0.53 6.41 13.98
CA PHE A 156 -0.84 6.91 13.76
C PHE A 156 -1.22 8.08 14.68
N GLN A 157 -0.24 8.70 15.33
CA GLN A 157 -0.51 9.81 16.26
C GLN A 157 -1.17 11.00 15.56
N SER A 158 -0.82 11.28 14.31
CA SER A 158 -1.44 12.34 13.50
C SER A 158 -2.94 12.14 13.30
N GLN A 159 -3.42 10.89 13.26
CA GLN A 159 -4.84 10.57 13.10
C GLN A 159 -5.71 11.04 14.27
N TYR A 160 -5.12 11.37 15.44
CA TYR A 160 -5.88 11.96 16.54
C TYR A 160 -6.50 13.34 16.19
N ASN A 161 -5.91 14.04 15.23
CA ASN A 161 -6.38 15.34 14.75
C ASN A 161 -7.51 15.24 13.71
N LEU A 162 -7.77 14.06 13.17
CA LEU A 162 -8.86 13.83 12.22
C LEU A 162 -10.22 14.09 12.88
N ASN A 163 -11.20 14.46 12.06
CA ASN A 163 -12.57 14.62 12.53
C ASN A 163 -13.16 13.28 13.02
N THR A 164 -14.19 13.37 13.84
CA THR A 164 -14.80 12.19 14.49
C THR A 164 -15.36 11.19 13.51
N GLU A 165 -15.92 11.66 12.39
CA GLU A 165 -16.50 10.76 11.35
C GLU A 165 -15.42 9.93 10.65
N THR A 166 -14.33 10.56 10.24
CA THR A 166 -13.18 9.87 9.63
C THR A 166 -12.57 8.84 10.59
N LYS A 167 -12.34 9.23 11.87
CA LYS A 167 -11.86 8.28 12.89
C LYS A 167 -12.79 7.09 13.06
N ARG A 168 -14.11 7.33 13.06
CA ARG A 168 -15.11 6.27 13.17
C ARG A 168 -15.07 5.32 11.97
N LYS A 169 -14.97 5.85 10.74
CA LYS A 169 -14.85 5.05 9.51
C LYS A 169 -13.61 4.16 9.55
N ILE A 170 -12.44 4.72 9.86
CA ILE A 170 -11.18 3.97 9.98
C ILE A 170 -11.31 2.83 10.99
N ARG A 171 -11.83 3.13 12.19
CA ARG A 171 -11.99 2.12 13.24
C ARG A 171 -12.98 1.03 12.85
N GLN A 172 -14.09 1.37 12.21
CA GLN A 172 -15.08 0.39 11.72
C GLN A 172 -14.46 -0.54 10.68
N MET A 173 -13.72 -0.01 9.70
CA MET A 173 -13.01 -0.82 8.70
C MET A 173 -12.03 -1.79 9.37
N ARG A 174 -11.24 -1.32 10.35
CA ARG A 174 -10.32 -2.17 11.13
C ARG A 174 -11.05 -3.29 11.88
N LEU A 175 -12.18 -2.99 12.51
CA LEU A 175 -12.96 -3.95 13.30
C LEU A 175 -13.78 -4.94 12.44
N GLN A 176 -13.87 -4.74 11.14
CA GLN A 176 -14.53 -5.67 10.21
C GLN A 176 -13.57 -6.75 9.67
N GLN A 177 -12.26 -6.63 9.95
CA GLN A 177 -11.27 -7.58 9.46
C GLN A 177 -11.35 -8.94 10.20
N ASN A 178 -10.86 -9.99 9.57
CA ASN A 178 -10.77 -11.32 10.18
C ASN A 178 -9.45 -11.47 10.96
N PRO A 179 -9.47 -11.63 12.31
CA PRO A 179 -8.26 -11.68 13.11
C PRO A 179 -7.34 -12.86 12.78
N VAL A 180 -7.88 -14.02 12.42
CA VAL A 180 -7.09 -15.21 12.08
C VAL A 180 -6.34 -14.98 10.77
N ARG A 181 -7.02 -14.41 9.77
CA ARG A 181 -6.41 -14.08 8.48
C ARG A 181 -5.39 -12.96 8.59
N LEU A 182 -5.64 -11.93 9.42
CA LEU A 182 -4.65 -10.90 9.73
C LEU A 182 -3.41 -11.46 10.43
N ALA A 183 -3.60 -12.38 11.37
CA ALA A 183 -2.49 -13.06 12.05
C ALA A 183 -1.62 -13.86 11.07
N LYS A 184 -2.27 -14.56 10.12
CA LYS A 184 -1.57 -15.25 9.04
C LYS A 184 -0.81 -14.27 8.14
N ALA A 185 -1.42 -13.15 7.76
CA ALA A 185 -0.78 -12.11 6.93
C ALA A 185 0.50 -11.57 7.60
N LEU A 186 0.47 -11.31 8.93
CA LEU A 186 1.67 -10.90 9.68
C LEU A 186 2.78 -11.94 9.64
N ARG A 187 2.44 -13.23 9.72
CA ARG A 187 3.44 -14.32 9.70
C ARG A 187 4.00 -14.56 8.32
N ASP A 188 3.18 -14.46 7.28
CA ASP A 188 3.55 -14.87 5.92
C ASP A 188 4.24 -13.76 5.14
N TYR A 189 3.76 -12.49 5.27
CA TYR A 189 4.31 -11.32 4.55
C TYR A 189 4.37 -10.03 5.38
N GLY A 190 4.43 -10.17 6.70
CA GLY A 190 4.76 -9.05 7.59
C GLY A 190 6.06 -8.35 7.18
N THR A 191 6.36 -7.21 7.78
CA THR A 191 7.54 -6.41 7.38
C THR A 191 8.85 -7.19 7.51
N GLY A 192 8.97 -8.05 8.54
CA GLY A 192 10.17 -8.88 8.73
C GLY A 192 10.31 -10.01 7.72
N GLN A 193 9.23 -10.41 7.05
CA GLN A 193 9.24 -11.45 6.02
C GLN A 193 9.57 -10.91 4.61
N MET A 194 9.55 -9.58 4.46
CA MET A 194 9.88 -8.96 3.19
C MET A 194 11.35 -9.23 2.82
N PRO A 195 11.64 -9.69 1.60
CA PRO A 195 13.01 -9.71 1.11
C PRO A 195 13.64 -8.31 1.15
N ASN A 196 14.92 -8.23 1.49
CA ASN A 196 15.66 -6.98 1.41
C ASN A 196 15.82 -6.56 -0.06
N LEU A 197 15.06 -5.54 -0.49
CA LEU A 197 15.10 -5.04 -1.87
C LEU A 197 16.06 -3.86 -2.07
N TRP A 198 16.67 -3.33 -1.01
CA TRP A 198 17.61 -2.20 -1.10
C TRP A 198 18.68 -2.38 -2.19
N PRO A 199 19.31 -3.57 -2.34
CA PRO A 199 20.31 -3.79 -3.39
C PRO A 199 19.74 -3.85 -4.82
N LYS A 200 18.41 -3.85 -4.97
CA LYS A 200 17.71 -4.08 -6.24
C LYS A 200 16.86 -2.91 -6.71
N ILE A 201 16.54 -1.94 -5.84
CA ILE A 201 15.63 -0.84 -6.23
C ILE A 201 16.20 0.07 -7.32
N SER A 202 17.51 0.06 -7.55
CA SER A 202 18.14 0.74 -8.69
C SER A 202 17.78 0.10 -10.05
N ASP A 203 17.26 -1.12 -10.04
CA ASP A 203 16.81 -1.83 -11.26
C ASP A 203 15.39 -1.40 -11.67
N ILE A 204 14.68 -0.61 -10.83
CA ILE A 204 13.36 -0.06 -11.16
C ILE A 204 13.55 1.02 -12.24
N ALA A 205 13.13 0.70 -13.47
CA ALA A 205 13.31 1.54 -14.65
C ALA A 205 12.04 2.30 -15.05
N ILE A 206 11.02 2.31 -14.20
CA ILE A 206 9.75 3.02 -14.44
C ILE A 206 9.69 4.29 -13.60
N PRO A 207 9.02 5.35 -14.09
CA PRO A 207 8.79 6.55 -13.31
C PRO A 207 8.20 6.21 -11.94
N THR A 208 8.77 6.78 -10.88
CA THR A 208 8.36 6.47 -9.50
C THR A 208 8.03 7.75 -8.74
N CYS A 209 6.87 7.77 -8.09
CA CYS A 209 6.42 8.82 -7.20
C CYS A 209 6.44 8.31 -5.76
N ILE A 210 7.13 9.00 -4.86
CA ILE A 210 7.13 8.68 -3.42
C ILE A 210 6.35 9.76 -2.69
N ILE A 211 5.38 9.36 -1.87
CA ILE A 211 4.53 10.25 -1.07
C ILE A 211 4.74 9.92 0.41
N VAL A 212 5.07 10.92 1.20
CA VAL A 212 5.26 10.79 2.66
C VAL A 212 4.62 11.96 3.39
N GLY A 213 4.12 11.73 4.59
CA GLY A 213 3.60 12.82 5.43
C GLY A 213 4.70 13.51 6.22
N SER A 214 4.58 14.82 6.43
CA SER A 214 5.58 15.65 7.13
C SER A 214 5.80 15.29 8.60
N PHE A 215 4.88 14.52 9.21
CA PHE A 215 5.02 14.02 10.58
C PHE A 215 5.60 12.59 10.66
N ASP A 216 5.87 11.95 9.52
CA ASP A 216 6.42 10.59 9.45
C ASP A 216 7.93 10.61 9.18
N GLU A 217 8.71 11.10 10.17
CA GLU A 217 10.17 11.29 10.04
C GLU A 217 10.90 10.05 9.56
N LYS A 218 10.44 8.86 9.96
CA LYS A 218 11.05 7.61 9.54
C LYS A 218 10.92 7.41 8.04
N PHE A 219 9.72 7.58 7.50
CA PHE A 219 9.45 7.32 6.09
C PHE A 219 9.91 8.48 5.20
N ILE A 220 10.04 9.70 5.71
CA ILE A 220 10.75 10.80 5.05
C ILE A 220 12.19 10.39 4.76
N LYS A 221 12.95 9.90 5.77
CA LYS A 221 14.35 9.46 5.60
C LYS A 221 14.48 8.30 4.62
N ILE A 222 13.56 7.33 4.71
CA ILE A 222 13.50 6.19 3.79
C ILE A 222 13.20 6.68 2.36
N GLY A 223 12.24 7.60 2.19
CA GLY A 223 11.86 8.17 0.90
C GLY A 223 13.02 8.87 0.20
N TYR A 224 13.74 9.74 0.91
CA TYR A 224 14.94 10.37 0.35
C TYR A 224 16.00 9.36 -0.06
N HIS A 225 16.25 8.34 0.77
CA HIS A 225 17.22 7.29 0.42
C HIS A 225 16.78 6.46 -0.81
N MET A 226 15.47 6.21 -0.96
CA MET A 226 14.96 5.59 -2.20
C MET A 226 15.14 6.50 -3.43
N CYS A 227 14.94 7.82 -3.29
CA CYS A 227 15.18 8.78 -4.38
C CYS A 227 16.64 8.82 -4.84
N ASP A 228 17.59 8.61 -3.92
CA ASP A 228 19.02 8.54 -4.27
C ASP A 228 19.37 7.30 -5.10
N LEU A 229 18.53 6.25 -5.06
CA LEU A 229 18.81 4.95 -5.67
C LEU A 229 17.95 4.64 -6.89
N ILE A 230 16.68 5.07 -6.92
CA ILE A 230 15.77 4.83 -8.05
C ILE A 230 15.92 5.95 -9.08
N PRO A 231 16.27 5.64 -10.36
CA PRO A 231 16.69 6.65 -11.34
C PRO A 231 15.65 7.75 -11.63
N GLU A 232 14.40 7.38 -11.88
CA GLU A 232 13.33 8.32 -12.25
C GLU A 232 12.34 8.49 -11.09
N THR A 233 12.76 9.22 -10.05
CA THR A 233 11.97 9.34 -8.83
C THR A 233 11.66 10.79 -8.48
N SER A 234 10.42 11.02 -8.04
CA SER A 234 9.98 12.27 -7.41
C SER A 234 9.49 11.97 -6.00
N LEU A 235 9.84 12.81 -5.01
CA LEU A 235 9.35 12.70 -3.64
C LEU A 235 8.49 13.91 -3.29
N PHE A 236 7.33 13.65 -2.69
CA PHE A 236 6.40 14.64 -2.19
C PHE A 236 6.22 14.46 -0.68
N GLU A 237 6.66 15.48 0.08
CA GLU A 237 6.42 15.56 1.51
C GLU A 237 5.16 16.39 1.75
N VAL A 238 4.08 15.72 2.14
CA VAL A 238 2.75 16.33 2.33
C VAL A 238 2.65 16.94 3.73
N LYS A 239 2.47 18.25 3.78
CA LYS A 239 2.35 18.99 5.05
C LYS A 239 1.06 18.62 5.79
N GLY A 240 1.17 18.50 7.12
CA GLY A 240 0.01 18.28 7.98
C GLY A 240 -0.41 16.82 8.10
N SER A 241 0.20 15.91 7.37
CA SER A 241 -0.10 14.47 7.42
C SER A 241 1.03 13.65 8.06
N GLY A 242 0.65 12.49 8.58
CA GLY A 242 1.55 11.45 9.07
C GLY A 242 1.66 10.29 8.08
N HIS A 243 1.56 9.07 8.60
CA HIS A 243 1.78 7.84 7.83
C HIS A 243 0.71 7.55 6.77
N THR A 244 -0.51 8.08 6.92
CA THR A 244 -1.66 7.75 6.07
C THR A 244 -2.10 8.97 5.28
N VAL A 245 -1.29 9.39 4.32
CA VAL A 245 -1.48 10.64 3.57
C VAL A 245 -2.82 10.67 2.84
N HIS A 246 -3.21 9.56 2.18
CA HIS A 246 -4.48 9.45 1.47
C HIS A 246 -5.72 9.65 2.35
N VAL A 247 -5.61 9.43 3.66
CA VAL A 247 -6.72 9.68 4.61
C VAL A 247 -6.62 11.06 5.26
N GLU A 248 -5.40 11.52 5.53
CA GLU A 248 -5.15 12.73 6.31
C GLU A 248 -5.20 13.99 5.45
N GLU A 249 -4.76 13.91 4.17
CA GLU A 249 -4.71 15.04 3.23
C GLU A 249 -5.21 14.64 1.83
N ILE A 250 -6.50 14.21 1.75
CA ILE A 250 -7.16 13.66 0.57
C ILE A 250 -6.90 14.50 -0.69
N THR A 251 -7.17 15.80 -0.63
CA THR A 251 -7.08 16.68 -1.80
C THR A 251 -5.65 16.80 -2.33
N GLU A 252 -4.66 16.85 -1.46
CA GLU A 252 -3.27 16.96 -1.86
C GLU A 252 -2.75 15.62 -2.40
N PHE A 253 -3.16 14.50 -1.80
CA PHE A 253 -2.88 13.17 -2.31
C PHE A 253 -3.41 13.01 -3.74
N ASP A 254 -4.70 13.33 -3.98
CA ASP A 254 -5.31 13.22 -5.30
C ASP A 254 -4.59 14.05 -6.37
N LYS A 255 -4.20 15.28 -6.04
CA LYS A 255 -3.44 16.17 -6.95
C LYS A 255 -2.08 15.59 -7.31
N ILE A 256 -1.35 15.05 -6.32
CA ILE A 256 -0.03 14.46 -6.55
C ILE A 256 -0.17 13.26 -7.47
N VAL A 257 -1.11 12.36 -7.17
CA VAL A 257 -1.33 11.13 -7.94
C VAL A 257 -1.73 11.44 -9.38
N LEU A 258 -2.75 12.29 -9.58
CA LEU A 258 -3.19 12.67 -10.93
C LEU A 258 -2.12 13.49 -11.68
N GLY A 259 -1.43 14.38 -10.97
CA GLY A 259 -0.33 15.15 -11.55
C GLY A 259 0.82 14.28 -12.04
N PHE A 260 1.15 13.21 -11.30
CA PHE A 260 2.15 12.23 -11.72
C PHE A 260 1.69 11.46 -12.96
N ILE A 261 0.47 10.92 -12.98
CA ILE A 261 -0.07 10.13 -14.10
C ILE A 261 -0.10 10.96 -15.39
N PHE A 262 -0.59 12.21 -15.33
CA PHE A 262 -0.69 13.08 -16.51
C PHE A 262 0.66 13.61 -17.01
N LYS A 263 1.66 13.73 -16.14
CA LYS A 263 3.02 14.07 -16.59
C LYS A 263 3.61 12.96 -17.44
N GLU A 264 3.38 11.71 -17.05
CA GLU A 264 3.86 10.54 -17.79
C GLU A 264 3.06 10.30 -19.10
N GLU A 265 1.82 10.79 -19.19
CA GLU A 265 1.06 10.79 -20.45
C GLU A 265 1.69 11.70 -21.52
N GLN A 266 2.37 12.79 -21.14
CA GLN A 266 3.02 13.72 -22.07
C GLN A 266 4.39 13.25 -22.54
N ASN A 267 4.97 12.24 -21.90
CA ASN A 267 6.29 11.71 -22.20
C ASN A 267 6.27 10.49 -23.14
N ASP A 268 5.09 9.87 -23.35
CA ASP A 268 4.84 8.75 -24.28
C ASP A 268 4.44 9.28 -25.69
#